data_c69ee5858fd19ea9612a95e209bb8371
#
_entry.id   c69ee5858fd19ea9612a95e209bb8371
#
_cell.length_a   1.000
_cell.length_b   1.000
_cell.length_c   1.000
_cell.angle_alpha   90.00
_cell.angle_beta   90.00
_cell.angle_gamma   90.00
#
_symmetry.space_group_name_H-M   'P 1'
#
loop_
_entity.id
_entity.type
_entity.pdbx_description
1 polymer ?
#
loop_
_entity_poly.entity_id
_entity_poly.type
_entity_poly.pdbx_seq_one_letter_code
_entity_poly.pdbx_strand_id
1 'polypeptide(L)'
;MVNRERMVEEFLQLVSIDSLSKKERQMADTLVQKLKAIGYEVIEDNAGEKIGGNTGNLICTVKGTKNVPAVMLAAHMDTVEPGVGKKPNIDGDYIKSDGTTVLGGDDASGVECILEALRVMKEKNLEHGDIQVVFTIAEEGGLFGAKNLDYSHIYARYGFVLDSDGTIGAIAVKAPSQNKIFVTVNGKASHAGMAPEKGISAIQIAAAAISRMKLGRIDFETTANIGIINGGRETNVICERVDIKAEARSRDKLKLEKQTAHMRECFEQAASEFGGSVDFKAESEYPSYNIPKNAPIIGILQKAAASADIELLLEETGGGSDTNIYNSKGIEAVDISVGMDKVHSVEERILIDDMVKAAEFLLAIIQNVA
;
A
#
# COMPACT_ATOMS: atom_id res chain seq x y z
N MET A 1 -20.13 -0.73 22.08
CA MET A 1 -20.49 -1.57 20.92
C MET A 1 -20.47 -0.69 19.70
N VAL A 2 -19.81 -1.11 18.69
CA VAL A 2 -19.79 -0.54 17.35
C VAL A 2 -21.20 -0.53 16.78
N ASN A 3 -21.56 0.50 16.01
CA ASN A 3 -22.87 0.59 15.38
C ASN A 3 -22.79 0.05 13.95
N ARG A 4 -23.22 -1.21 13.78
CA ARG A 4 -23.17 -1.93 12.50
C ARG A 4 -23.91 -1.20 11.35
N GLU A 5 -25.10 -0.66 11.63
CA GLU A 5 -25.92 0.01 10.61
C GLU A 5 -25.23 1.30 10.14
N ARG A 6 -24.73 2.11 11.07
CA ARG A 6 -23.97 3.33 10.78
C ARG A 6 -22.72 3.03 9.96
N MET A 7 -21.95 2.00 10.34
CA MET A 7 -20.76 1.60 9.58
C MET A 7 -21.10 1.22 8.14
N VAL A 8 -22.14 0.43 7.93
CA VAL A 8 -22.55 0.03 6.57
C VAL A 8 -22.97 1.24 5.74
N GLU A 9 -23.79 2.12 6.31
CA GLU A 9 -24.26 3.33 5.60
C GLU A 9 -23.09 4.25 5.24
N GLU A 10 -22.18 4.47 6.16
CA GLU A 10 -21.03 5.37 5.95
C GLU A 10 -20.00 4.76 5.00
N PHE A 11 -19.70 3.46 5.14
CA PHE A 11 -18.84 2.75 4.21
C PHE A 11 -19.35 2.82 2.77
N LEU A 12 -20.66 2.61 2.54
CA LEU A 12 -21.27 2.75 1.23
C LEU A 12 -21.11 4.17 0.66
N GLN A 13 -21.16 5.21 1.51
CA GLN A 13 -20.90 6.59 1.09
C GLN A 13 -19.44 6.76 0.68
N LEU A 14 -18.49 6.27 1.49
CA LEU A 14 -17.04 6.40 1.24
C LEU A 14 -16.63 5.69 -0.05
N VAL A 15 -17.00 4.42 -0.22
CA VAL A 15 -16.63 3.67 -1.43
C VAL A 15 -17.30 4.18 -2.70
N SER A 16 -18.37 4.99 -2.60
CA SER A 16 -19.01 5.63 -3.76
C SER A 16 -18.26 6.89 -4.25
N ILE A 17 -17.27 7.37 -3.49
CA ILE A 17 -16.48 8.54 -3.88
C ILE A 17 -15.36 8.09 -4.82
N ASP A 18 -15.24 8.76 -5.96
CA ASP A 18 -14.09 8.59 -6.85
C ASP A 18 -12.85 9.19 -6.21
N SER A 19 -11.82 8.36 -5.99
CA SER A 19 -10.60 8.75 -5.28
C SER A 19 -9.35 8.05 -5.82
N LEU A 20 -9.15 8.07 -7.14
CA LEU A 20 -7.90 7.55 -7.72
C LEU A 20 -6.67 8.29 -7.16
N SER A 21 -5.54 7.59 -7.07
CA SER A 21 -4.26 8.20 -6.63
C SER A 21 -4.01 9.55 -7.28
N LYS A 22 -3.69 10.58 -6.48
CA LYS A 22 -3.51 12.00 -6.84
C LYS A 22 -4.81 12.76 -7.17
N LYS A 23 -5.98 12.17 -6.99
CA LYS A 23 -7.30 12.78 -7.24
C LYS A 23 -8.27 12.64 -6.06
N GLU A 24 -7.74 12.60 -4.85
CA GLU A 24 -8.45 12.27 -3.62
C GLU A 24 -9.21 13.46 -2.99
N ARG A 25 -9.23 14.64 -3.62
CA ARG A 25 -9.81 15.87 -3.04
C ARG A 25 -11.20 15.68 -2.45
N GLN A 26 -12.11 14.98 -3.15
CA GLN A 26 -13.48 14.77 -2.68
C GLN A 26 -13.51 13.85 -1.44
N MET A 27 -12.69 12.82 -1.41
CA MET A 27 -12.53 11.94 -0.24
C MET A 27 -11.99 12.75 0.94
N ALA A 28 -10.92 13.51 0.75
CA ALA A 28 -10.32 14.34 1.78
C ALA A 28 -11.32 15.36 2.37
N ASP A 29 -12.06 16.08 1.52
CA ASP A 29 -13.07 17.04 1.98
C ASP A 29 -14.16 16.34 2.80
N THR A 30 -14.58 15.15 2.39
CA THR A 30 -15.57 14.33 3.12
C THR A 30 -15.05 13.93 4.47
N LEU A 31 -13.80 13.44 4.56
CA LEU A 31 -13.19 13.02 5.83
C LEU A 31 -12.97 14.20 6.78
N VAL A 32 -12.57 15.36 6.27
CA VAL A 32 -12.47 16.59 7.07
C VAL A 32 -13.83 16.95 7.68
N GLN A 33 -14.93 16.87 6.89
CA GLN A 33 -16.27 17.14 7.40
C GLN A 33 -16.71 16.13 8.46
N LYS A 34 -16.44 14.83 8.24
CA LYS A 34 -16.78 13.75 9.18
C LYS A 34 -16.02 13.90 10.51
N LEU A 35 -14.71 14.15 10.46
CA LEU A 35 -13.91 14.36 11.68
C LEU A 35 -14.35 15.61 12.44
N LYS A 36 -14.65 16.70 11.74
CA LYS A 36 -15.22 17.91 12.36
C LYS A 36 -16.59 17.67 12.99
N ALA A 37 -17.44 16.87 12.37
CA ALA A 37 -18.74 16.48 12.93
C ALA A 37 -18.60 15.66 14.23
N ILE A 38 -17.56 14.82 14.31
CA ILE A 38 -17.20 14.14 15.56
C ILE A 38 -16.65 15.15 16.58
N GLY A 39 -16.11 16.29 16.15
CA GLY A 39 -15.61 17.37 17.00
C GLY A 39 -14.09 17.45 17.06
N TYR A 40 -13.41 16.99 16.03
CA TYR A 40 -11.95 17.03 15.92
C TYR A 40 -11.48 17.97 14.82
N GLU A 41 -10.38 18.68 15.07
CA GLU A 41 -9.74 19.52 14.08
C GLU A 41 -8.79 18.68 13.20
N VAL A 42 -8.69 19.04 11.92
CA VAL A 42 -7.88 18.36 10.93
C VAL A 42 -6.89 19.33 10.31
N ILE A 43 -5.64 18.91 10.20
CA ILE A 43 -4.59 19.57 9.44
C ILE A 43 -4.45 18.82 8.11
N GLU A 44 -4.48 19.52 6.99
CA GLU A 44 -4.08 19.01 5.70
C GLU A 44 -2.63 19.46 5.43
N ASP A 45 -1.73 18.53 5.15
CA ASP A 45 -0.35 18.83 4.83
C ASP A 45 -0.15 19.18 3.34
N ASN A 46 1.10 19.42 2.94
CA ASN A 46 1.43 19.79 1.55
C ASN A 46 1.95 18.62 0.71
N ALA A 47 1.71 17.38 1.09
CA ALA A 47 2.20 16.21 0.37
C ALA A 47 1.72 16.19 -1.10
N GLY A 48 0.46 16.58 -1.35
CA GLY A 48 -0.10 16.63 -2.69
C GLY A 48 0.65 17.56 -3.64
N GLU A 49 1.06 18.73 -3.17
CA GLU A 49 1.87 19.68 -3.98
C GLU A 49 3.18 19.04 -4.47
N LYS A 50 3.83 18.23 -3.60
CA LYS A 50 5.11 17.59 -3.90
C LYS A 50 5.01 16.49 -4.97
N ILE A 51 3.83 15.88 -5.11
CA ILE A 51 3.62 14.73 -6.01
C ILE A 51 2.74 15.05 -7.22
N GLY A 52 2.23 16.30 -7.32
CA GLY A 52 1.27 16.71 -8.35
C GLY A 52 -0.12 16.12 -8.13
N GLY A 53 -0.51 15.95 -6.86
CA GLY A 53 -1.86 15.58 -6.42
C GLY A 53 -2.74 16.82 -6.17
N ASN A 54 -4.02 16.60 -5.85
CA ASN A 54 -5.00 17.67 -5.65
C ASN A 54 -5.36 17.89 -4.17
N THR A 55 -4.79 17.10 -3.25
CA THR A 55 -4.95 17.23 -1.80
C THR A 55 -3.70 16.73 -1.08
N GLY A 56 -3.51 17.10 0.19
CA GLY A 56 -2.48 16.56 1.10
C GLY A 56 -2.98 15.40 1.95
N ASN A 57 -2.09 14.86 2.80
CA ASN A 57 -2.49 13.95 3.85
C ASN A 57 -3.31 14.70 4.91
N LEU A 58 -4.22 14.01 5.55
CA LEU A 58 -5.00 14.54 6.65
C LEU A 58 -4.43 14.05 7.98
N ILE A 59 -4.19 14.97 8.90
CA ILE A 59 -3.66 14.68 10.24
C ILE A 59 -4.66 15.21 11.27
N CYS A 60 -5.12 14.34 12.16
CA CYS A 60 -6.03 14.70 13.24
C CYS A 60 -5.45 14.21 14.57
N THR A 61 -5.35 15.10 15.58
CA THR A 61 -4.90 14.72 16.92
C THR A 61 -6.07 14.74 17.89
N VAL A 62 -6.37 13.58 18.43
CA VAL A 62 -7.39 13.37 19.48
C VAL A 62 -6.67 13.32 20.84
N LYS A 63 -6.85 14.35 21.63
CA LYS A 63 -6.21 14.44 22.96
C LYS A 63 -6.86 13.48 23.93
N GLY A 64 -6.03 12.66 24.57
CA GLY A 64 -6.45 11.72 25.59
C GLY A 64 -6.31 12.25 27.01
N THR A 65 -6.83 11.48 27.96
CA THR A 65 -6.75 11.77 29.40
C THR A 65 -5.75 10.88 30.12
N LYS A 66 -5.36 9.75 29.51
CA LYS A 66 -4.37 8.82 30.08
C LYS A 66 -2.94 9.24 29.71
N ASN A 67 -2.04 9.14 30.68
CA ASN A 67 -0.61 9.35 30.47
C ASN A 67 0.04 8.03 29.99
N VAL A 68 -0.23 7.65 28.75
CA VAL A 68 0.31 6.48 28.07
C VAL A 68 0.91 6.93 26.74
N PRO A 69 1.72 6.09 26.05
CA PRO A 69 2.28 6.45 24.75
C PRO A 69 1.18 6.81 23.76
N ALA A 70 1.42 7.85 22.95
CA ALA A 70 0.53 8.19 21.85
C ALA A 70 0.57 7.12 20.77
N VAL A 71 -0.58 6.88 20.13
CA VAL A 71 -0.73 5.94 19.02
C VAL A 71 -1.13 6.67 17.74
N MET A 72 -0.71 6.14 16.60
CA MET A 72 -1.15 6.56 15.28
C MET A 72 -2.09 5.49 14.72
N LEU A 73 -3.22 5.93 14.18
CA LEU A 73 -4.15 5.11 13.40
C LEU A 73 -4.08 5.63 11.97
N ALA A 74 -3.80 4.76 11.02
CA ALA A 74 -3.61 5.19 9.63
C ALA A 74 -4.38 4.29 8.65
N ALA A 75 -4.83 4.94 7.58
CA ALA A 75 -5.49 4.35 6.41
C ALA A 75 -5.21 5.24 5.20
N HIS A 76 -5.35 4.73 3.97
CA HIS A 76 -5.20 5.59 2.80
C HIS A 76 -6.53 6.01 2.18
N MET A 77 -6.49 7.11 1.40
CA MET A 77 -7.67 7.72 0.81
C MET A 77 -7.87 7.35 -0.66
N ASP A 78 -6.83 6.89 -1.33
CA ASP A 78 -6.86 6.58 -2.75
C ASP A 78 -7.26 5.14 -3.04
N THR A 79 -7.62 4.89 -4.28
CA THR A 79 -7.94 3.56 -4.82
C THR A 79 -7.25 3.35 -6.17
N VAL A 80 -7.09 2.08 -6.56
CA VAL A 80 -6.57 1.68 -7.88
C VAL A 80 -7.59 1.87 -9.00
N GLU A 81 -7.13 1.79 -10.26
CA GLU A 81 -8.00 1.67 -11.43
C GLU A 81 -8.41 0.19 -11.65
N PRO A 82 -9.64 -0.05 -12.17
CA PRO A 82 -10.70 0.89 -12.51
C PRO A 82 -11.52 1.29 -11.27
N GLY A 83 -11.43 2.55 -10.83
CA GLY A 83 -12.02 3.04 -9.59
C GLY A 83 -12.89 4.30 -9.76
N VAL A 84 -13.41 4.57 -10.97
CA VAL A 84 -14.28 5.71 -11.26
C VAL A 84 -15.70 5.24 -11.52
N GLY A 85 -16.68 5.91 -10.87
CA GLY A 85 -18.10 5.57 -10.98
C GLY A 85 -18.45 4.29 -10.23
N LYS A 86 -17.80 4.03 -9.11
CA LYS A 86 -18.00 2.85 -8.25
C LYS A 86 -19.47 2.72 -7.81
N LYS A 87 -19.99 1.50 -7.85
CA LYS A 87 -21.37 1.15 -7.47
C LYS A 87 -21.36 -0.02 -6.50
N PRO A 88 -21.20 0.28 -5.20
CA PRO A 88 -21.22 -0.76 -4.19
C PRO A 88 -22.60 -1.44 -4.14
N ASN A 89 -22.62 -2.76 -3.90
CA ASN A 89 -23.82 -3.56 -3.82
C ASN A 89 -23.78 -4.43 -2.56
N ILE A 90 -24.88 -4.45 -1.80
CA ILE A 90 -25.06 -5.39 -0.69
C ILE A 90 -25.65 -6.69 -1.25
N ASP A 91 -24.95 -7.80 -1.03
CA ASP A 91 -25.39 -9.13 -1.42
C ASP A 91 -25.20 -10.11 -0.25
N GLY A 92 -26.30 -10.39 0.45
CA GLY A 92 -26.28 -11.13 1.70
C GLY A 92 -25.49 -10.38 2.78
N ASP A 93 -24.45 -11.01 3.30
CA ASP A 93 -23.59 -10.46 4.34
C ASP A 93 -22.39 -9.67 3.80
N TYR A 94 -22.26 -9.55 2.47
CA TYR A 94 -21.15 -8.87 1.82
C TYR A 94 -21.57 -7.52 1.22
N ILE A 95 -20.63 -6.56 1.27
CA ILE A 95 -20.60 -5.42 0.38
C ILE A 95 -19.56 -5.70 -0.69
N LYS A 96 -19.93 -5.55 -1.95
CA LYS A 96 -19.06 -5.88 -3.10
C LYS A 96 -19.20 -4.90 -4.25
N SER A 97 -18.22 -4.90 -5.13
CA SER A 97 -18.29 -4.23 -6.43
C SER A 97 -19.42 -4.80 -7.28
N ASP A 98 -19.91 -4.00 -8.23
CA ASP A 98 -20.86 -4.44 -9.28
C ASP A 98 -20.17 -5.23 -10.42
N GLY A 99 -18.84 -5.41 -10.35
CA GLY A 99 -18.03 -6.10 -11.35
C GLY A 99 -17.51 -5.21 -12.48
N THR A 100 -17.79 -3.89 -12.45
CA THR A 100 -17.29 -2.93 -13.46
C THR A 100 -16.07 -2.14 -13.00
N THR A 101 -15.95 -1.94 -11.68
CA THR A 101 -14.83 -1.26 -11.02
C THR A 101 -14.35 -2.09 -9.82
N VAL A 102 -13.29 -1.66 -9.15
CA VAL A 102 -13.01 -2.10 -7.78
C VAL A 102 -14.13 -1.62 -6.84
N LEU A 103 -14.25 -2.21 -5.64
CA LEU A 103 -15.12 -1.69 -4.60
C LEU A 103 -14.52 -0.41 -4.00
N GLY A 104 -13.20 -0.37 -3.82
CA GLY A 104 -12.48 0.63 -3.06
C GLY A 104 -12.61 0.41 -1.55
N GLY A 105 -12.85 -0.84 -1.14
CA GLY A 105 -12.78 -1.28 0.25
C GLY A 105 -11.37 -1.13 0.79
N ASP A 106 -10.41 -1.31 -0.07
CA ASP A 106 -9.01 -0.95 0.05
C ASP A 106 -8.83 0.55 -0.30
N ASP A 107 -8.68 1.51 0.66
CA ASP A 107 -8.70 1.26 2.10
C ASP A 107 -9.83 2.06 2.81
N ALA A 108 -10.97 2.23 2.14
CA ALA A 108 -12.15 2.86 2.78
C ALA A 108 -12.66 2.08 4.00
N SER A 109 -12.32 0.78 4.11
CA SER A 109 -12.67 -0.04 5.26
C SER A 109 -11.84 0.31 6.50
N GLY A 110 -10.55 0.56 6.34
CA GLY A 110 -9.70 1.08 7.41
C GLY A 110 -10.11 2.48 7.84
N VAL A 111 -10.42 3.34 6.87
CA VAL A 111 -10.98 4.69 7.12
C VAL A 111 -12.25 4.60 7.97
N GLU A 112 -13.21 3.75 7.59
CA GLU A 112 -14.48 3.59 8.32
C GLU A 112 -14.26 3.03 9.72
N CYS A 113 -13.39 2.03 9.89
CA CYS A 113 -13.05 1.49 11.21
C CYS A 113 -12.50 2.57 12.15
N ILE A 114 -11.65 3.47 11.64
CA ILE A 114 -11.09 4.60 12.41
C ILE A 114 -12.19 5.59 12.78
N LEU A 115 -13.05 6.00 11.85
CA LEU A 115 -14.14 6.94 12.10
C LEU A 115 -15.12 6.41 13.14
N GLU A 116 -15.54 5.16 13.02
CA GLU A 116 -16.46 4.54 13.99
C GLU A 116 -15.82 4.40 15.37
N ALA A 117 -14.55 3.98 15.44
CA ALA A 117 -13.84 3.90 16.71
C ALA A 117 -13.80 5.26 17.44
N LEU A 118 -13.50 6.34 16.73
CA LEU A 118 -13.50 7.69 17.30
C LEU A 118 -14.88 8.12 17.81
N ARG A 119 -15.96 7.78 17.09
CA ARG A 119 -17.33 8.07 17.51
C ARG A 119 -17.72 7.31 18.78
N VAL A 120 -17.46 6.00 18.78
CA VAL A 120 -17.75 5.16 19.95
C VAL A 120 -16.99 5.64 21.18
N MET A 121 -15.73 6.01 21.02
CA MET A 121 -14.92 6.56 22.11
C MET A 121 -15.55 7.83 22.69
N LYS A 122 -15.98 8.74 21.83
CA LYS A 122 -16.63 9.99 22.23
C LYS A 122 -18.01 9.75 22.86
N GLU A 123 -18.87 8.94 22.23
CA GLU A 123 -20.21 8.61 22.71
C GLU A 123 -20.20 7.97 24.09
N LYS A 124 -19.17 7.14 24.38
CA LYS A 124 -19.03 6.40 25.63
C LYS A 124 -18.06 7.04 26.62
N ASN A 125 -17.47 8.18 26.28
CA ASN A 125 -16.46 8.87 27.08
C ASN A 125 -15.34 7.90 27.53
N LEU A 126 -14.82 7.08 26.60
CA LEU A 126 -13.77 6.13 26.91
C LEU A 126 -12.46 6.87 27.18
N GLU A 127 -11.79 6.52 28.27
CA GLU A 127 -10.48 7.07 28.58
C GLU A 127 -9.41 6.45 27.66
N HIS A 128 -8.53 7.28 27.10
CA HIS A 128 -7.47 6.86 26.17
C HIS A 128 -6.23 7.81 26.28
N GLY A 129 -5.11 7.37 25.74
CA GLY A 129 -3.95 8.23 25.47
C GLY A 129 -4.18 9.12 24.25
N ASP A 130 -3.20 9.94 23.89
CA ASP A 130 -3.27 10.72 22.65
C ASP A 130 -3.35 9.79 21.44
N ILE A 131 -4.24 10.10 20.49
CA ILE A 131 -4.38 9.38 19.22
C ILE A 131 -4.12 10.36 18.09
N GLN A 132 -3.30 9.95 17.14
CA GLN A 132 -3.05 10.68 15.90
C GLN A 132 -3.63 9.88 14.75
N VAL A 133 -4.65 10.41 14.09
CA VAL A 133 -5.21 9.81 12.87
C VAL A 133 -4.49 10.40 11.68
N VAL A 134 -4.07 9.54 10.77
CA VAL A 134 -3.41 9.93 9.52
C VAL A 134 -4.14 9.25 8.36
N PHE A 135 -4.75 10.04 7.49
CA PHE A 135 -5.26 9.55 6.21
C PHE A 135 -4.32 10.00 5.10
N THR A 136 -3.71 9.05 4.43
CA THR A 136 -2.69 9.31 3.40
C THR A 136 -3.26 9.38 2.00
N ILE A 137 -2.52 10.03 1.10
CA ILE A 137 -2.80 10.11 -0.33
C ILE A 137 -1.84 9.21 -1.12
N ALA A 138 -2.27 8.75 -2.28
CA ALA A 138 -1.43 8.09 -3.29
C ALA A 138 -0.52 6.97 -2.70
N GLU A 139 -1.10 6.14 -1.81
CA GLU A 139 -0.48 4.94 -1.29
C GLU A 139 -0.21 3.97 -2.42
N GLU A 140 -1.24 3.66 -3.21
CA GLU A 140 -1.27 2.74 -4.33
C GLU A 140 -0.33 3.13 -5.49
N GLY A 141 -0.02 4.42 -5.56
CA GLY A 141 0.96 4.96 -6.51
C GLY A 141 2.42 4.67 -6.14
N GLY A 142 2.66 4.29 -4.87
CA GLY A 142 4.00 4.03 -4.33
C GLY A 142 4.27 4.71 -2.99
N LEU A 143 3.33 4.65 -2.06
CA LEU A 143 3.42 5.15 -0.68
C LEU A 143 3.75 6.66 -0.62
N PHE A 144 3.26 7.42 -1.61
CA PHE A 144 3.70 8.82 -1.76
C PHE A 144 3.21 9.70 -0.61
N GLY A 145 2.03 9.43 -0.07
CA GLY A 145 1.49 10.15 1.08
C GLY A 145 2.40 10.01 2.29
N ALA A 146 2.67 8.79 2.73
CA ALA A 146 3.54 8.54 3.87
C ALA A 146 4.98 9.02 3.65
N LYS A 147 5.53 8.89 2.43
CA LYS A 147 6.88 9.40 2.09
C LYS A 147 6.99 10.93 2.25
N ASN A 148 5.91 11.66 2.01
CA ASN A 148 5.86 13.12 2.00
C ASN A 148 5.09 13.71 3.18
N LEU A 149 4.61 12.89 4.13
CA LEU A 149 3.89 13.30 5.33
C LEU A 149 4.72 14.32 6.12
N ASP A 150 4.06 15.35 6.64
CA ASP A 150 4.70 16.27 7.55
C ASP A 150 4.87 15.66 8.95
N TYR A 151 5.96 14.94 9.12
CA TYR A 151 6.30 14.27 10.39
C TYR A 151 6.53 15.21 11.57
N SER A 152 6.60 16.54 11.36
CA SER A 152 6.68 17.50 12.47
C SER A 152 5.42 17.52 13.35
N HIS A 153 4.30 17.07 12.79
CA HIS A 153 3.04 16.89 13.51
C HIS A 153 2.88 15.53 14.19
N ILE A 154 3.76 14.57 13.90
CA ILE A 154 3.63 13.17 14.37
C ILE A 154 4.58 12.94 15.55
N TYR A 155 4.03 12.47 16.68
CA TYR A 155 4.75 12.09 17.88
C TYR A 155 4.31 10.75 18.47
N ALA A 156 3.45 10.04 17.75
CA ALA A 156 3.01 8.70 18.12
C ALA A 156 4.19 7.74 18.19
N ARG A 157 4.21 6.91 19.22
CA ARG A 157 5.21 5.88 19.42
C ARG A 157 4.87 4.60 18.65
N TYR A 158 3.60 4.25 18.62
CA TYR A 158 3.09 3.05 17.94
C TYR A 158 2.18 3.44 16.80
N GLY A 159 2.24 2.70 15.68
CA GLY A 159 1.38 2.87 14.52
C GLY A 159 0.54 1.62 14.26
N PHE A 160 -0.74 1.80 14.04
CA PHE A 160 -1.67 0.77 13.61
C PHE A 160 -2.24 1.21 12.27
N VAL A 161 -1.76 0.59 11.19
CA VAL A 161 -2.23 0.81 9.83
C VAL A 161 -3.32 -0.20 9.55
N LEU A 162 -4.46 0.22 9.02
CA LEU A 162 -5.63 -0.62 8.83
C LEU A 162 -5.80 -0.97 7.33
N ASP A 163 -4.76 -1.54 6.73
CA ASP A 163 -4.60 -1.67 5.27
C ASP A 163 -4.25 -3.10 4.83
N SER A 164 -4.55 -4.10 5.67
CA SER A 164 -4.29 -5.49 5.30
C SER A 164 -5.59 -6.25 5.01
N ASP A 165 -5.54 -7.13 4.01
CA ASP A 165 -6.60 -8.07 3.68
C ASP A 165 -6.61 -9.29 4.64
N GLY A 166 -7.56 -10.20 4.43
CA GLY A 166 -7.60 -11.48 5.13
C GLY A 166 -8.40 -11.48 6.43
N THR A 167 -8.08 -12.41 7.33
CA THR A 167 -8.85 -12.68 8.55
C THR A 167 -8.61 -11.62 9.62
N ILE A 168 -9.67 -11.21 10.33
CA ILE A 168 -9.55 -10.28 11.47
C ILE A 168 -8.66 -10.89 12.56
N GLY A 169 -7.66 -10.11 13.00
CA GLY A 169 -6.62 -10.56 13.91
C GLY A 169 -5.30 -10.96 13.22
N ALA A 170 -5.28 -11.03 11.88
CA ALA A 170 -4.04 -11.12 11.12
C ALA A 170 -3.31 -9.77 11.16
N ILE A 171 -2.02 -9.82 11.50
CA ILE A 171 -1.14 -8.66 11.67
C ILE A 171 0.12 -8.89 10.85
N ALA A 172 0.37 -8.06 9.85
CA ALA A 172 1.62 -8.09 9.11
C ALA A 172 2.73 -7.45 9.96
N VAL A 173 3.61 -8.30 10.49
CA VAL A 173 4.74 -7.88 11.33
C VAL A 173 6.06 -7.82 10.57
N LYS A 174 6.06 -8.27 9.31
CA LYS A 174 7.24 -8.24 8.45
C LYS A 174 6.84 -8.06 6.99
N ALA A 175 7.41 -7.05 6.34
CA ALA A 175 7.18 -6.75 4.93
C ALA A 175 8.49 -6.56 4.16
N PRO A 176 8.49 -6.78 2.83
CA PRO A 176 9.68 -6.64 2.01
C PRO A 176 10.10 -5.19 1.80
N SER A 177 11.36 -5.00 1.42
CA SER A 177 11.79 -3.84 0.63
C SER A 177 11.56 -4.09 -0.85
N GLN A 178 11.39 -3.01 -1.61
CA GLN A 178 11.19 -3.06 -3.05
C GLN A 178 12.18 -2.16 -3.79
N ASN A 179 12.71 -2.70 -4.90
CA ASN A 179 13.40 -1.89 -5.92
C ASN A 179 12.52 -1.83 -7.19
N LYS A 180 12.24 -0.61 -7.68
CA LYS A 180 11.76 -0.37 -9.03
C LYS A 180 12.96 -0.34 -9.98
N ILE A 181 12.84 -1.00 -11.12
CA ILE A 181 13.92 -1.18 -12.07
C ILE A 181 13.47 -0.65 -13.43
N PHE A 182 14.27 0.24 -13.99
CA PHE A 182 14.07 0.84 -15.30
C PHE A 182 15.25 0.47 -16.18
N VAL A 183 14.97 -0.09 -17.36
CA VAL A 183 16.00 -0.53 -18.28
C VAL A 183 15.69 0.00 -19.67
N THR A 184 16.67 0.65 -20.30
CA THR A 184 16.66 0.96 -21.72
C THR A 184 17.71 0.11 -22.41
N VAL A 185 17.28 -0.76 -23.32
CA VAL A 185 18.16 -1.54 -24.18
C VAL A 185 18.33 -0.80 -25.49
N ASN A 186 19.57 -0.51 -25.86
CA ASN A 186 19.92 0.22 -27.08
C ASN A 186 20.61 -0.71 -28.07
N GLY A 187 20.10 -0.74 -29.28
CA GLY A 187 20.63 -1.44 -30.45
C GLY A 187 20.93 -0.47 -31.57
N LYS A 188 20.70 -0.92 -32.83
CA LYS A 188 20.91 -0.13 -34.04
C LYS A 188 19.89 -0.49 -35.10
N ALA A 189 19.18 0.51 -35.64
CA ALA A 189 18.22 0.30 -36.69
C ALA A 189 18.91 -0.08 -38.03
N SER A 190 18.24 -0.94 -38.79
CA SER A 190 18.54 -1.24 -40.18
C SER A 190 17.32 -1.80 -40.90
N HIS A 191 17.34 -1.91 -42.21
CA HIS A 191 16.27 -2.55 -42.98
C HIS A 191 16.34 -4.07 -42.81
N ALA A 192 15.31 -4.68 -42.21
CA ALA A 192 15.34 -6.09 -41.83
C ALA A 192 15.51 -7.07 -43.00
N GLY A 193 15.06 -6.72 -44.21
CA GLY A 193 15.18 -7.57 -45.39
C GLY A 193 16.37 -7.23 -46.30
N MET A 194 16.92 -6.02 -46.22
CA MET A 194 17.99 -5.59 -47.13
C MET A 194 19.38 -5.60 -46.50
N ALA A 195 19.48 -5.30 -45.23
CA ALA A 195 20.77 -5.19 -44.54
C ALA A 195 20.63 -5.53 -43.04
N PRO A 196 20.06 -6.71 -42.68
CA PRO A 196 19.87 -7.09 -41.27
C PRO A 196 21.19 -7.14 -40.49
N GLU A 197 22.30 -7.50 -41.16
CA GLU A 197 23.64 -7.59 -40.58
C GLU A 197 24.24 -6.25 -40.14
N LYS A 198 23.65 -5.12 -40.58
CA LYS A 198 24.05 -3.76 -40.15
C LYS A 198 23.29 -3.27 -38.92
N GLY A 199 22.24 -3.98 -38.53
CA GLY A 199 21.42 -3.68 -37.35
C GLY A 199 21.86 -4.44 -36.11
N ILE A 200 21.41 -3.95 -34.97
CA ILE A 200 21.51 -4.63 -33.66
C ILE A 200 20.12 -4.59 -33.04
N SER A 201 19.51 -5.75 -32.86
CA SER A 201 18.14 -5.83 -32.36
C SER A 201 18.06 -5.70 -30.84
N ALA A 202 17.55 -4.57 -30.36
CA ALA A 202 17.26 -4.36 -28.94
C ALA A 202 16.24 -5.38 -28.41
N ILE A 203 15.29 -5.84 -29.24
CA ILE A 203 14.33 -6.89 -28.88
C ILE A 203 15.05 -8.22 -28.61
N GLN A 204 16.02 -8.60 -29.44
CA GLN A 204 16.79 -9.85 -29.22
C GLN A 204 17.62 -9.77 -27.95
N ILE A 205 18.25 -8.63 -27.67
CA ILE A 205 19.01 -8.39 -26.44
C ILE A 205 18.09 -8.53 -25.21
N ALA A 206 16.94 -7.83 -25.23
CA ALA A 206 15.96 -7.88 -24.14
C ALA A 206 15.45 -9.31 -23.89
N ALA A 207 15.08 -10.02 -24.97
CA ALA A 207 14.59 -11.41 -24.87
C ALA A 207 15.68 -12.34 -24.32
N ALA A 208 16.91 -12.23 -24.77
CA ALA A 208 18.03 -13.03 -24.28
C ALA A 208 18.32 -12.76 -22.80
N ALA A 209 18.30 -11.50 -22.37
CA ALA A 209 18.46 -11.11 -20.98
C ALA A 209 17.35 -11.70 -20.09
N ILE A 210 16.08 -11.49 -20.46
CA ILE A 210 14.91 -11.95 -19.72
C ILE A 210 14.90 -13.48 -19.60
N SER A 211 15.24 -14.22 -20.65
CA SER A 211 15.28 -15.68 -20.64
C SER A 211 16.32 -16.30 -19.69
N ARG A 212 17.33 -15.52 -19.29
CA ARG A 212 18.40 -15.91 -18.35
C ARG A 212 18.09 -15.54 -16.90
N MET A 213 17.10 -14.64 -16.70
CA MET A 213 16.77 -14.15 -15.37
C MET A 213 15.99 -15.17 -14.55
N LYS A 214 16.26 -15.16 -13.26
CA LYS A 214 15.36 -15.77 -12.28
C LYS A 214 14.25 -14.78 -12.00
N LEU A 215 13.01 -15.13 -12.34
CA LEU A 215 11.79 -14.31 -12.18
C LEU A 215 10.71 -15.09 -11.43
N GLY A 216 9.66 -14.40 -11.04
CA GLY A 216 8.61 -14.93 -10.19
C GLY A 216 9.08 -15.08 -8.74
N ARG A 217 8.74 -16.20 -8.10
CA ARG A 217 9.18 -16.50 -6.74
C ARG A 217 10.58 -17.14 -6.77
N ILE A 218 11.56 -16.38 -6.30
CA ILE A 218 12.97 -16.78 -6.27
C ILE A 218 13.24 -17.72 -5.09
N ASP A 219 12.71 -17.33 -3.92
CA ASP A 219 12.70 -18.14 -2.70
C ASP A 219 11.46 -17.75 -1.85
N PHE A 220 11.38 -18.21 -0.58
CA PHE A 220 10.22 -17.97 0.30
C PHE A 220 9.97 -16.48 0.63
N GLU A 221 10.95 -15.59 0.42
CA GLU A 221 10.86 -14.17 0.79
C GLU A 221 11.28 -13.21 -0.33
N THR A 222 11.73 -13.73 -1.49
CA THR A 222 12.23 -12.92 -2.61
C THR A 222 11.42 -13.17 -3.87
N THR A 223 11.01 -12.10 -4.54
CA THR A 223 10.31 -12.12 -5.84
C THR A 223 10.94 -11.12 -6.81
N ALA A 224 10.78 -11.36 -8.10
CA ALA A 224 11.14 -10.40 -9.16
C ALA A 224 10.20 -10.54 -10.35
N ASN A 225 9.93 -9.43 -11.04
CA ASN A 225 9.03 -9.41 -12.17
C ASN A 225 9.48 -8.40 -13.25
N ILE A 226 9.26 -8.77 -14.51
CA ILE A 226 9.26 -7.84 -15.63
C ILE A 226 7.80 -7.50 -15.93
N GLY A 227 7.37 -6.29 -15.52
CA GLY A 227 5.96 -5.90 -15.63
C GLY A 227 5.61 -5.26 -16.96
N ILE A 228 6.53 -4.51 -17.56
CA ILE A 228 6.29 -3.77 -18.80
C ILE A 228 7.50 -3.90 -19.71
N ILE A 229 7.24 -4.15 -21.00
CA ILE A 229 8.23 -4.12 -22.08
C ILE A 229 7.63 -3.42 -23.30
N ASN A 230 8.30 -2.41 -23.81
CA ASN A 230 7.88 -1.64 -24.98
C ASN A 230 9.05 -1.45 -25.95
N GLY A 231 8.83 -1.71 -27.24
CA GLY A 231 9.86 -1.50 -28.26
C GLY A 231 9.41 -1.84 -29.66
N GLY A 232 10.14 -1.30 -30.65
CA GLY A 232 9.82 -1.47 -32.06
C GLY A 232 8.80 -0.45 -32.58
N ARG A 233 8.76 -0.28 -33.91
CA ARG A 233 7.84 0.62 -34.61
C ARG A 233 7.25 0.00 -35.88
N GLU A 234 8.09 -0.73 -36.65
CA GLU A 234 7.70 -1.36 -37.91
C GLU A 234 8.34 -2.73 -38.07
N THR A 235 7.67 -3.65 -38.74
CA THR A 235 8.12 -5.04 -38.88
C THR A 235 9.34 -5.19 -39.79
N ASN A 236 9.58 -4.27 -40.72
CA ASN A 236 10.72 -4.24 -41.63
C ASN A 236 11.90 -3.40 -41.10
N VAL A 237 11.89 -2.97 -39.86
CA VAL A 237 12.97 -2.22 -39.20
C VAL A 237 13.50 -3.02 -38.03
N ILE A 238 14.82 -3.25 -37.98
CA ILE A 238 15.47 -3.80 -36.78
C ILE A 238 15.28 -2.82 -35.63
N CYS A 239 14.71 -3.30 -34.53
CA CYS A 239 14.37 -2.47 -33.37
C CYS A 239 15.64 -1.97 -32.67
N GLU A 240 15.79 -0.64 -32.60
CA GLU A 240 16.95 0.03 -32.01
C GLU A 240 16.80 0.33 -30.51
N ARG A 241 15.57 0.24 -29.96
CA ARG A 241 15.31 0.58 -28.55
C ARG A 241 14.19 -0.24 -27.96
N VAL A 242 14.42 -0.74 -26.75
CA VAL A 242 13.39 -1.36 -25.89
C VAL A 242 13.47 -0.74 -24.51
N ASP A 243 12.34 -0.27 -23.99
CA ASP A 243 12.19 0.24 -22.64
C ASP A 243 11.43 -0.80 -21.78
N ILE A 244 11.98 -1.08 -20.59
CA ILE A 244 11.48 -2.12 -19.68
C ILE A 244 11.28 -1.52 -18.30
N LYS A 245 10.15 -1.89 -17.63
CA LYS A 245 9.95 -1.64 -16.22
C LYS A 245 9.79 -2.96 -15.49
N ALA A 246 10.53 -3.09 -14.40
CA ALA A 246 10.61 -4.30 -13.61
C ALA A 246 10.65 -3.96 -12.12
N GLU A 247 10.52 -4.98 -11.28
CA GLU A 247 10.67 -4.86 -9.84
C GLU A 247 11.38 -6.08 -9.25
N ALA A 248 11.96 -5.89 -8.09
CA ALA A 248 12.40 -6.96 -7.21
C ALA A 248 12.00 -6.63 -5.77
N ARG A 249 11.55 -7.63 -5.01
CA ARG A 249 11.17 -7.50 -3.61
C ARG A 249 11.87 -8.57 -2.77
N SER A 250 12.26 -8.23 -1.55
CA SER A 250 12.70 -9.21 -0.57
C SER A 250 12.56 -8.68 0.84
N ARG A 251 12.25 -9.58 1.79
CA ARG A 251 12.28 -9.29 3.23
C ARG A 251 13.71 -9.29 3.79
N ASP A 252 14.67 -9.75 2.99
CA ASP A 252 16.10 -9.68 3.26
C ASP A 252 16.80 -8.71 2.29
N LYS A 253 17.43 -7.67 2.84
CA LYS A 253 18.08 -6.62 2.05
C LYS A 253 19.20 -7.16 1.15
N LEU A 254 20.01 -8.10 1.63
CA LEU A 254 21.13 -8.67 0.85
C LEU A 254 20.60 -9.51 -0.31
N LYS A 255 19.48 -10.21 -0.11
CA LYS A 255 18.83 -10.96 -1.19
C LYS A 255 18.24 -10.02 -2.24
N LEU A 256 17.61 -8.88 -1.83
CA LEU A 256 17.13 -7.87 -2.77
C LEU A 256 18.28 -7.30 -3.61
N GLU A 257 19.39 -6.92 -2.96
CA GLU A 257 20.58 -6.41 -3.64
C GLU A 257 21.13 -7.44 -4.63
N LYS A 258 21.23 -8.71 -4.22
CA LYS A 258 21.68 -9.82 -5.06
C LYS A 258 20.76 -10.05 -6.27
N GLN A 259 19.44 -10.04 -6.07
CA GLN A 259 18.49 -10.23 -7.16
C GLN A 259 18.53 -9.06 -8.14
N THR A 260 18.62 -7.82 -7.64
CA THR A 260 18.74 -6.62 -8.48
C THR A 260 20.05 -6.66 -9.29
N ALA A 261 21.17 -7.06 -8.69
CA ALA A 261 22.44 -7.24 -9.39
C ALA A 261 22.36 -8.33 -10.46
N HIS A 262 21.74 -9.48 -10.15
CA HIS A 262 21.53 -10.55 -11.11
C HIS A 262 20.74 -10.07 -12.35
N MET A 263 19.66 -9.28 -12.16
CA MET A 263 18.89 -8.73 -13.26
C MET A 263 19.73 -7.77 -14.12
N ARG A 264 20.56 -6.92 -13.50
CA ARG A 264 21.51 -6.05 -14.20
C ARG A 264 22.49 -6.84 -15.04
N GLU A 265 23.14 -7.82 -14.43
CA GLU A 265 24.14 -8.68 -15.10
C GLU A 265 23.57 -9.39 -16.33
N CYS A 266 22.33 -9.89 -16.26
CA CYS A 266 21.66 -10.52 -17.40
C CYS A 266 21.51 -9.55 -18.59
N PHE A 267 21.13 -8.30 -18.33
CA PHE A 267 21.03 -7.28 -19.38
C PHE A 267 22.40 -6.88 -19.95
N GLU A 268 23.39 -6.64 -19.11
CA GLU A 268 24.74 -6.24 -19.52
C GLU A 268 25.43 -7.33 -20.34
N GLN A 269 25.31 -8.60 -19.92
CA GLN A 269 25.86 -9.74 -20.67
C GLN A 269 25.19 -9.91 -22.03
N ALA A 270 23.84 -9.84 -22.10
CA ALA A 270 23.14 -9.93 -23.37
C ALA A 270 23.49 -8.76 -24.30
N ALA A 271 23.56 -7.53 -23.80
CA ALA A 271 23.95 -6.38 -24.60
C ALA A 271 25.38 -6.52 -25.17
N SER A 272 26.32 -6.99 -24.36
CA SER A 272 27.71 -7.25 -24.81
C SER A 272 27.76 -8.33 -25.89
N GLU A 273 26.99 -9.42 -25.74
CA GLU A 273 26.96 -10.54 -26.69
C GLU A 273 26.42 -10.10 -28.08
N PHE A 274 25.41 -9.28 -28.11
CA PHE A 274 24.77 -8.82 -29.36
C PHE A 274 25.33 -7.50 -29.87
N GLY A 275 26.30 -6.87 -29.19
CA GLY A 275 26.94 -5.62 -29.59
C GLY A 275 26.12 -4.36 -29.35
N GLY A 276 25.13 -4.41 -28.47
CA GLY A 276 24.33 -3.25 -28.05
C GLY A 276 24.81 -2.65 -26.72
N SER A 277 23.96 -1.84 -26.11
CA SER A 277 24.21 -1.27 -24.79
C SER A 277 22.94 -1.24 -23.94
N VAL A 278 23.12 -1.05 -22.63
CA VAL A 278 22.04 -1.02 -21.65
C VAL A 278 22.24 0.15 -20.69
N ASP A 279 21.17 0.90 -20.48
CA ASP A 279 21.03 1.82 -19.35
C ASP A 279 20.15 1.16 -18.30
N PHE A 280 20.70 0.82 -17.14
CA PHE A 280 20.01 0.15 -16.06
C PHE A 280 19.97 1.03 -14.82
N LYS A 281 18.77 1.39 -14.36
CA LYS A 281 18.53 2.16 -13.15
C LYS A 281 17.67 1.36 -12.19
N ALA A 282 18.12 1.22 -10.94
CA ALA A 282 17.30 0.68 -9.85
C ALA A 282 17.11 1.75 -8.79
N GLU A 283 15.88 1.92 -8.35
CA GLU A 283 15.48 2.89 -7.33
C GLU A 283 14.82 2.13 -6.18
N SER A 284 15.23 2.41 -4.94
CA SER A 284 14.56 1.87 -3.76
C SER A 284 13.20 2.55 -3.62
N GLU A 285 12.13 1.76 -3.66
CA GLU A 285 10.77 2.27 -3.49
C GLU A 285 10.45 2.46 -2.01
N TYR A 286 10.69 1.44 -1.20
CA TYR A 286 10.56 1.49 0.25
C TYR A 286 11.45 0.43 0.93
N PRO A 287 11.86 0.65 2.20
CA PRO A 287 12.62 -0.32 2.98
C PRO A 287 11.71 -1.42 3.55
N SER A 288 12.28 -2.56 3.90
CA SER A 288 11.60 -3.60 4.68
C SER A 288 11.44 -3.19 6.13
N TYR A 289 10.46 -3.80 6.83
CA TYR A 289 10.42 -3.79 8.28
C TYR A 289 10.27 -5.20 8.85
N ASN A 290 10.61 -5.35 10.12
CA ASN A 290 10.46 -6.59 10.87
C ASN A 290 10.24 -6.25 12.34
N ILE A 291 9.02 -6.44 12.84
CA ILE A 291 8.64 -6.23 14.24
C ILE A 291 8.86 -7.55 14.99
N PRO A 292 9.78 -7.59 15.96
CA PRO A 292 10.05 -8.79 16.75
C PRO A 292 8.82 -9.23 17.55
N LYS A 293 8.61 -10.54 17.72
CA LYS A 293 7.47 -11.10 18.48
C LYS A 293 7.38 -10.60 19.94
N ASN A 294 8.49 -10.12 20.50
CA ASN A 294 8.55 -9.56 21.85
C ASN A 294 8.54 -8.02 21.87
N ALA A 295 8.26 -7.36 20.74
CA ALA A 295 8.14 -5.92 20.69
C ALA A 295 6.95 -5.43 21.53
N PRO A 296 7.03 -4.22 22.14
CA PRO A 296 5.94 -3.69 22.97
C PRO A 296 4.60 -3.62 22.26
N ILE A 297 4.56 -3.26 20.96
CA ILE A 297 3.34 -3.20 20.17
C ILE A 297 2.64 -4.57 20.08
N ILE A 298 3.40 -5.67 20.02
CA ILE A 298 2.84 -7.03 19.99
C ILE A 298 2.16 -7.35 21.33
N GLY A 299 2.74 -6.88 22.45
CA GLY A 299 2.11 -7.03 23.77
C GLY A 299 0.76 -6.28 23.89
N ILE A 300 0.63 -5.12 23.23
CA ILE A 300 -0.64 -4.39 23.13
C ILE A 300 -1.66 -5.22 22.33
N LEU A 301 -1.26 -5.72 21.16
CA LEU A 301 -2.12 -6.53 20.29
C LEU A 301 -2.58 -7.83 20.95
N GLN A 302 -1.70 -8.51 21.70
CA GLN A 302 -2.06 -9.74 22.44
C GLN A 302 -3.15 -9.47 23.50
N LYS A 303 -3.01 -8.37 24.26
CA LYS A 303 -4.02 -7.99 25.25
C LYS A 303 -5.35 -7.59 24.58
N ALA A 304 -5.28 -6.82 23.49
CA ALA A 304 -6.44 -6.39 22.74
C ALA A 304 -7.19 -7.60 22.14
N ALA A 305 -6.48 -8.52 21.50
CA ALA A 305 -7.04 -9.73 20.92
C ALA A 305 -7.74 -10.61 21.98
N ALA A 306 -7.08 -10.81 23.14
CA ALA A 306 -7.68 -11.54 24.26
C ALA A 306 -8.94 -10.85 24.80
N SER A 307 -8.99 -9.51 24.86
CA SER A 307 -10.16 -8.77 25.36
C SER A 307 -11.33 -8.73 24.35
N ALA A 308 -11.05 -8.91 23.07
CA ALA A 308 -12.03 -8.92 21.99
C ALA A 308 -12.42 -10.33 21.51
N ASP A 309 -11.89 -11.39 22.14
CA ASP A 309 -12.07 -12.80 21.73
C ASP A 309 -11.67 -13.03 20.26
N ILE A 310 -10.51 -12.48 19.87
CA ILE A 310 -9.94 -12.57 18.52
C ILE A 310 -8.66 -13.41 18.58
N GLU A 311 -8.49 -14.33 17.63
CA GLU A 311 -7.23 -15.06 17.45
C GLU A 311 -6.19 -14.12 16.78
N LEU A 312 -5.06 -13.89 17.46
CA LEU A 312 -3.98 -13.07 16.93
C LEU A 312 -3.04 -13.91 16.05
N LEU A 313 -2.94 -13.55 14.77
CA LEU A 313 -2.08 -14.19 13.79
C LEU A 313 -0.98 -13.21 13.34
N LEU A 314 0.29 -13.53 13.68
CA LEU A 314 1.42 -12.72 13.24
C LEU A 314 1.95 -13.25 11.91
N GLU A 315 1.86 -12.45 10.87
CA GLU A 315 2.14 -12.84 9.50
C GLU A 315 3.31 -12.07 8.87
N GLU A 316 3.86 -12.66 7.80
CA GLU A 316 4.86 -12.03 6.93
C GLU A 316 4.21 -11.78 5.56
N THR A 317 4.14 -10.52 5.12
CA THR A 317 3.55 -10.17 3.82
C THR A 317 4.59 -10.15 2.69
N GLY A 318 4.11 -10.24 1.46
CA GLY A 318 4.86 -10.00 0.22
C GLY A 318 4.66 -8.61 -0.38
N GLY A 319 3.65 -7.87 0.13
CA GLY A 319 3.36 -6.49 -0.21
C GLY A 319 4.10 -5.50 0.68
N GLY A 320 4.05 -4.23 0.33
CA GLY A 320 4.47 -3.12 1.17
C GLY A 320 3.32 -2.14 1.29
N SER A 321 3.22 -1.46 2.41
CA SER A 321 2.23 -0.43 2.71
C SER A 321 2.90 0.78 3.37
N ASP A 322 2.12 1.78 3.73
CA ASP A 322 2.59 2.93 4.49
C ASP A 322 3.30 2.54 5.79
N THR A 323 3.01 1.36 6.34
CA THR A 323 3.71 0.75 7.48
C THR A 323 5.23 0.67 7.27
N ASN A 324 5.69 0.38 6.04
CA ASN A 324 7.11 0.36 5.71
C ASN A 324 7.76 1.73 5.94
N ILE A 325 7.06 2.79 5.53
CA ILE A 325 7.56 4.16 5.67
C ILE A 325 7.55 4.59 7.13
N TYR A 326 6.47 4.34 7.87
CA TYR A 326 6.38 4.70 9.30
C TYR A 326 7.48 4.04 10.12
N ASN A 327 7.75 2.75 9.90
CA ASN A 327 8.87 2.07 10.56
C ASN A 327 10.23 2.71 10.21
N SER A 328 10.43 3.13 8.96
CA SER A 328 11.65 3.83 8.53
C SER A 328 11.84 5.20 9.20
N LYS A 329 10.76 5.79 9.71
CA LYS A 329 10.74 7.06 10.45
C LYS A 329 10.81 6.88 11.97
N GLY A 330 10.94 5.63 12.45
CA GLY A 330 11.08 5.31 13.86
C GLY A 330 9.78 5.15 14.64
N ILE A 331 8.63 5.08 13.96
CA ILE A 331 7.35 4.73 14.54
C ILE A 331 7.25 3.20 14.49
N GLU A 332 7.13 2.53 15.65
CA GLU A 332 6.91 1.08 15.70
C GLU A 332 5.51 0.77 15.19
N ALA A 333 5.39 0.39 13.91
CA ALA A 333 4.09 0.24 13.25
C ALA A 333 3.89 -1.17 12.68
N VAL A 334 2.63 -1.61 12.70
CA VAL A 334 2.15 -2.87 12.11
C VAL A 334 0.96 -2.60 11.21
N ASP A 335 0.71 -3.53 10.28
CA ASP A 335 -0.44 -3.49 9.40
C ASP A 335 -1.47 -4.52 9.86
N ILE A 336 -2.74 -4.10 9.98
CA ILE A 336 -3.82 -4.84 10.59
C ILE A 336 -4.88 -5.17 9.56
N SER A 337 -5.28 -6.43 9.48
CA SER A 337 -6.38 -6.84 8.61
C SER A 337 -7.72 -6.23 9.05
N VAL A 338 -8.43 -5.69 8.06
CA VAL A 338 -9.80 -5.15 8.21
C VAL A 338 -10.85 -6.00 7.49
N GLY A 339 -10.46 -7.19 7.01
CA GLY A 339 -11.39 -8.15 6.42
C GLY A 339 -11.64 -7.94 4.93
N MET A 340 -10.82 -7.17 4.24
CA MET A 340 -10.88 -7.01 2.79
C MET A 340 -10.61 -8.35 2.08
N ASP A 341 -11.29 -8.59 0.97
CA ASP A 341 -11.11 -9.77 0.13
C ASP A 341 -11.10 -9.40 -1.34
N LYS A 342 -10.18 -9.99 -2.10
CA LYS A 342 -9.98 -9.78 -3.54
C LYS A 342 -9.66 -8.34 -3.93
N VAL A 343 -8.90 -7.65 -3.09
CA VAL A 343 -8.44 -6.28 -3.34
C VAL A 343 -7.80 -6.14 -4.73
N HIS A 344 -7.79 -4.93 -5.30
CA HIS A 344 -7.25 -4.63 -6.63
C HIS A 344 -7.94 -5.40 -7.78
N SER A 345 -9.16 -5.88 -7.57
CA SER A 345 -9.94 -6.56 -8.61
C SER A 345 -11.39 -6.10 -8.66
N VAL A 346 -12.06 -6.32 -9.79
CA VAL A 346 -13.49 -6.02 -9.93
C VAL A 346 -14.38 -7.02 -9.16
N GLU A 347 -13.80 -8.03 -8.52
CA GLU A 347 -14.46 -8.96 -7.61
C GLU A 347 -14.30 -8.57 -6.14
N GLU A 348 -13.71 -7.42 -5.85
CA GLU A 348 -13.44 -6.92 -4.51
C GLU A 348 -14.71 -6.88 -3.67
N ARG A 349 -14.58 -7.29 -2.40
CA ARG A 349 -15.69 -7.39 -1.46
C ARG A 349 -15.20 -7.34 -0.02
N ILE A 350 -16.10 -7.05 0.90
CA ILE A 350 -15.87 -7.14 2.34
C ILE A 350 -17.07 -7.79 3.04
N LEU A 351 -16.80 -8.66 4.02
CA LEU A 351 -17.83 -9.18 4.90
C LEU A 351 -18.19 -8.12 5.94
N ILE A 352 -19.47 -7.76 6.06
CA ILE A 352 -19.92 -6.69 6.97
C ILE A 352 -19.52 -7.00 8.42
N ASP A 353 -19.65 -8.25 8.84
CA ASP A 353 -19.31 -8.66 10.21
C ASP A 353 -17.79 -8.58 10.47
N ASP A 354 -16.94 -8.78 9.45
CA ASP A 354 -15.50 -8.62 9.61
C ASP A 354 -15.12 -7.14 9.76
N MET A 355 -15.72 -6.24 8.97
CA MET A 355 -15.53 -4.79 9.14
C MET A 355 -15.95 -4.32 10.54
N VAL A 356 -17.07 -4.81 11.08
CA VAL A 356 -17.50 -4.52 12.45
C VAL A 356 -16.51 -5.04 13.47
N LYS A 357 -16.05 -6.29 13.34
CA LYS A 357 -15.03 -6.88 14.22
C LYS A 357 -13.71 -6.14 14.16
N ALA A 358 -13.28 -5.65 12.98
CA ALA A 358 -12.08 -4.83 12.82
C ALA A 358 -12.18 -3.55 13.65
N ALA A 359 -13.32 -2.85 13.61
CA ALA A 359 -13.54 -1.66 14.44
C ALA A 359 -13.58 -1.99 15.94
N GLU A 360 -14.15 -3.12 16.33
CA GLU A 360 -14.14 -3.59 17.73
C GLU A 360 -12.72 -3.95 18.19
N PHE A 361 -11.93 -4.57 17.31
CA PHE A 361 -10.53 -4.87 17.59
C PHE A 361 -9.71 -3.59 17.74
N LEU A 362 -9.91 -2.60 16.86
CA LEU A 362 -9.26 -1.30 16.95
C LEU A 362 -9.57 -0.60 18.30
N LEU A 363 -10.83 -0.62 18.73
CA LEU A 363 -11.22 -0.10 20.05
C LEU A 363 -10.50 -0.85 21.18
N ALA A 364 -10.41 -2.18 21.09
CA ALA A 364 -9.67 -2.98 22.07
C ALA A 364 -8.18 -2.62 22.07
N ILE A 365 -7.56 -2.38 20.92
CA ILE A 365 -6.16 -1.93 20.81
C ILE A 365 -5.99 -0.61 21.56
N ILE A 366 -6.81 0.41 21.25
CA ILE A 366 -6.72 1.73 21.88
C ILE A 366 -6.86 1.63 23.42
N GLN A 367 -7.75 0.77 23.92
CA GLN A 367 -7.98 0.61 25.35
C GLN A 367 -6.86 -0.17 26.07
N ASN A 368 -6.04 -0.93 25.35
CA ASN A 368 -4.94 -1.75 25.91
C ASN A 368 -3.56 -1.11 25.79
N VAL A 369 -3.44 0.11 25.25
CA VAL A 369 -2.20 0.91 25.29
C VAL A 369 -1.93 1.31 26.75
N ALA A 370 -0.74 0.95 27.26
CA ALA A 370 -0.34 1.15 28.66
C ALA A 370 1.07 1.72 28.78
#